data_cfcb4b930f8f28a3656559c602c0c714
#
_entry.id   cfcb4b930f8f28a3656559c602c0c714
#
_cell.length_a   1.000
_cell.length_b   1.000
_cell.length_c   1.000
_cell.angle_alpha   90.00
_cell.angle_beta   90.00
_cell.angle_gamma   90.00
#
_symmetry.space_group_name_H-M   'P 1'
#
loop_
_entity.id
_entity.type
_entity.pdbx_description
1 polymer ?
#
loop_
_entity_poly.entity_id
_entity_poly.type
_entity_poly.pdbx_seq_one_letter_code
_entity_poly.pdbx_strand_id
1 'polypeptide(L)'
;MSDELWRLGAVKTAAMIASGDVSSAEVTESHLARMAKVNPALNAVTNDLSVSARATAIEADRATAANEAGGQLHGVPMTIKENVDQAGYSTPNGIVALNDAIATDDSPVVANVREAGAVILGRTNTPEFSFRWFTDNDLRGMTNNPWDETRTPGGSSGGAAASLAAGVGCLAHGNDLGGSLRYPAYCCGLATIRPSLGRVAAYNPGAPEERTPAQQLMSVQGPIGRSVADVRLGLEVMAGTDWRDPWQSAPQSMLEKASEPIRVAVSADPIGVGVDPSVAEAVWQAAAWLSSAGYEITEVDPPEAAKIAEDWRRLIFTEAAQLMSPTIAEIGSLNCQQVFDDYIYSVDQLDLPGYMRVMADRTRQRRLWAGFMQENPLLLMPVSGEVPMPQNDDLQGKSRVKSMLDAQAPLYIVNCLGLP
;
A
#
# COMPACT_ATOMS: atom_id res chain seq x y z
N MET A 1 -5.25 1.23 32.66
CA MET A 1 -5.21 1.94 31.37
C MET A 1 -3.98 1.58 30.54
N SER A 2 -2.89 1.05 31.13
CA SER A 2 -1.66 0.68 30.39
C SER A 2 -1.81 -0.47 29.40
N ASP A 3 -2.72 -1.42 29.62
CA ASP A 3 -2.80 -2.65 28.83
C ASP A 3 -3.45 -2.49 27.44
N GLU A 4 -4.06 -1.36 27.09
CA GLU A 4 -4.78 -1.16 25.84
C GLU A 4 -4.28 0.04 25.00
N LEU A 5 -3.08 0.57 25.29
CA LEU A 5 -2.50 1.66 24.50
C LEU A 5 -2.33 1.28 23.01
N TRP A 6 -2.19 0.01 22.70
CA TRP A 6 -2.15 -0.52 21.32
C TRP A 6 -3.43 -0.24 20.50
N ARG A 7 -4.54 0.14 21.14
CA ARG A 7 -5.79 0.52 20.45
C ARG A 7 -5.76 1.94 19.88
N LEU A 8 -4.82 2.77 20.36
CA LEU A 8 -4.73 4.18 19.95
C LEU A 8 -4.19 4.29 18.52
N GLY A 9 -4.72 5.26 17.76
CA GLY A 9 -4.15 5.65 16.46
C GLY A 9 -2.92 6.54 16.61
N ALA A 10 -2.21 6.78 15.51
CA ALA A 10 -0.95 7.51 15.50
C ALA A 10 -1.09 8.95 16.01
N VAL A 11 -2.11 9.67 15.54
CA VAL A 11 -2.37 11.06 15.94
C VAL A 11 -2.57 11.18 17.45
N LYS A 12 -3.41 10.30 18.02
CA LYS A 12 -3.67 10.34 19.45
C LYS A 12 -2.45 9.92 20.26
N THR A 13 -1.73 8.90 19.82
CA THR A 13 -0.50 8.45 20.46
C THR A 13 0.56 9.54 20.48
N ALA A 14 0.82 10.20 19.34
CA ALA A 14 1.76 11.32 19.27
C ALA A 14 1.38 12.46 20.22
N ALA A 15 0.09 12.82 20.27
CA ALA A 15 -0.40 13.86 21.18
C ALA A 15 -0.20 13.50 22.65
N MET A 16 -0.48 12.25 23.06
CA MET A 16 -0.33 11.79 24.45
C MET A 16 1.14 11.69 24.88
N ILE A 17 2.06 11.32 23.97
CA ILE A 17 3.49 11.33 24.23
C ILE A 17 3.97 12.78 24.40
N ALA A 18 3.55 13.66 23.50
CA ALA A 18 3.93 15.08 23.56
C ALA A 18 3.43 15.80 24.81
N SER A 19 2.25 15.44 25.34
CA SER A 19 1.71 15.98 26.60
C SER A 19 2.32 15.34 27.86
N GLY A 20 3.05 14.21 27.72
CA GLY A 20 3.57 13.45 28.85
C GLY A 20 2.51 12.59 29.57
N ASP A 21 1.33 12.40 28.95
CA ASP A 21 0.28 11.53 29.51
C ASP A 21 0.67 10.04 29.47
N VAL A 22 1.52 9.66 28.50
CA VAL A 22 2.14 8.35 28.37
C VAL A 22 3.57 8.52 27.86
N SER A 23 4.46 7.57 28.19
CA SER A 23 5.78 7.49 27.60
C SER A 23 5.80 6.70 26.29
N SER A 24 6.78 6.95 25.43
CA SER A 24 7.02 6.14 24.23
C SER A 24 7.30 4.68 24.59
N ALA A 25 8.03 4.45 25.69
CA ALA A 25 8.32 3.11 26.20
C ALA A 25 7.04 2.36 26.60
N GLU A 26 6.10 2.97 27.31
CA GLU A 26 4.81 2.34 27.68
C GLU A 26 3.98 1.98 26.45
N VAL A 27 3.88 2.89 25.47
CA VAL A 27 3.16 2.63 24.21
C VAL A 27 3.82 1.51 23.44
N THR A 28 5.15 1.56 23.31
CA THR A 28 5.93 0.53 22.59
C THR A 28 5.76 -0.84 23.23
N GLU A 29 5.86 -0.97 24.55
CA GLU A 29 5.65 -2.24 25.26
C GLU A 29 4.23 -2.78 25.07
N SER A 30 3.21 -1.93 25.08
CA SER A 30 1.83 -2.34 24.81
C SER A 30 1.69 -2.95 23.42
N HIS A 31 2.31 -2.36 22.38
CA HIS A 31 2.31 -2.91 21.03
C HIS A 31 3.17 -4.18 20.88
N LEU A 32 4.33 -4.26 21.55
CA LEU A 32 5.19 -5.45 21.54
C LEU A 32 4.51 -6.63 22.24
N ALA A 33 3.85 -6.40 23.37
CA ALA A 33 3.05 -7.42 24.05
C ALA A 33 1.88 -7.89 23.17
N ARG A 34 1.23 -6.96 22.46
CA ARG A 34 0.18 -7.30 21.48
C ARG A 34 0.76 -8.13 20.32
N MET A 35 1.88 -7.74 19.76
CA MET A 35 2.57 -8.47 18.69
C MET A 35 2.92 -9.90 19.13
N ALA A 36 3.53 -10.07 20.30
CA ALA A 36 3.86 -11.38 20.84
C ALA A 36 2.62 -12.29 21.00
N LYS A 37 1.46 -11.70 21.31
CA LYS A 37 0.20 -12.43 21.47
C LYS A 37 -0.43 -12.86 20.15
N VAL A 38 -0.44 -11.98 19.13
CA VAL A 38 -1.24 -12.20 17.90
C VAL A 38 -0.42 -12.68 16.70
N ASN A 39 0.85 -12.29 16.60
CA ASN A 39 1.67 -12.58 15.43
C ASN A 39 1.95 -14.07 15.20
N PRO A 40 2.05 -14.95 16.22
CA PRO A 40 2.20 -16.39 15.97
C PRO A 40 1.07 -17.00 15.13
N ALA A 41 -0.16 -16.48 15.22
CA ALA A 41 -1.29 -16.92 14.41
C ALA A 41 -1.40 -16.14 13.09
N LEU A 42 -0.95 -14.88 13.05
CA LEU A 42 -1.09 -14.02 11.88
C LEU A 42 0.06 -14.17 10.88
N ASN A 43 1.28 -14.39 11.37
CA ASN A 43 2.51 -14.37 10.57
C ASN A 43 2.64 -13.07 9.72
N ALA A 44 2.35 -11.94 10.33
CA ALA A 44 2.30 -10.64 9.67
C ALA A 44 3.61 -9.85 9.79
N VAL A 45 4.27 -9.91 10.95
CA VAL A 45 5.59 -9.32 11.22
C VAL A 45 6.62 -10.44 11.17
N THR A 46 7.47 -10.43 10.16
CA THR A 46 8.41 -11.51 9.85
C THR A 46 9.83 -11.24 10.33
N ASN A 47 10.16 -9.99 10.61
CA ASN A 47 11.39 -9.60 11.27
C ASN A 47 11.05 -8.75 12.50
N ASP A 48 11.24 -9.35 13.68
CA ASP A 48 10.96 -8.73 14.99
C ASP A 48 12.10 -7.78 15.36
N LEU A 49 11.78 -6.51 15.55
CA LEU A 49 12.73 -5.45 15.93
C LEU A 49 12.53 -4.99 17.38
N SER A 50 11.93 -5.81 18.23
CA SER A 50 11.58 -5.47 19.61
C SER A 50 12.76 -4.89 20.41
N VAL A 51 13.98 -5.39 20.20
CA VAL A 51 15.19 -4.92 20.92
C VAL A 51 15.52 -3.48 20.56
N SER A 52 15.59 -3.18 19.25
CA SER A 52 15.87 -1.81 18.78
C SER A 52 14.68 -0.87 19.04
N ALA A 53 13.44 -1.36 18.93
CA ALA A 53 12.25 -0.59 19.22
C ALA A 53 12.24 -0.08 20.67
N ARG A 54 12.57 -0.94 21.65
CA ARG A 54 12.71 -0.55 23.07
C ARG A 54 13.79 0.51 23.27
N ALA A 55 14.95 0.33 22.63
CA ALA A 55 16.02 1.31 22.71
C ALA A 55 15.58 2.67 22.13
N THR A 56 14.97 2.68 20.96
CA THR A 56 14.46 3.91 20.33
C THR A 56 13.39 4.59 21.17
N ALA A 57 12.48 3.83 21.78
CA ALA A 57 11.44 4.37 22.64
C ALA A 57 12.01 5.04 23.90
N ILE A 58 13.03 4.44 24.53
CA ILE A 58 13.71 5.02 25.70
C ILE A 58 14.44 6.32 25.31
N GLU A 59 15.08 6.37 24.14
CA GLU A 59 15.73 7.61 23.65
C GLU A 59 14.68 8.69 23.34
N ALA A 60 13.52 8.33 22.79
CA ALA A 60 12.41 9.26 22.59
C ALA A 60 11.92 9.85 23.92
N ASP A 61 11.77 9.04 24.97
CA ASP A 61 11.38 9.52 26.30
C ASP A 61 12.45 10.46 26.92
N ARG A 62 13.74 10.17 26.72
CA ARG A 62 14.84 11.08 27.14
C ARG A 62 14.78 12.41 26.43
N ALA A 63 14.58 12.40 25.10
CA ALA A 63 14.43 13.62 24.31
C ALA A 63 13.22 14.44 24.74
N THR A 64 12.10 13.79 25.02
CA THR A 64 10.89 14.44 25.58
C THR A 64 11.20 15.12 26.92
N ALA A 65 11.89 14.44 27.83
CA ALA A 65 12.26 14.97 29.13
C ALA A 65 13.25 16.15 29.04
N ALA A 66 14.07 16.16 28.01
CA ALA A 66 15.03 17.24 27.71
C ALA A 66 14.41 18.42 26.94
N ASN A 67 13.12 18.38 26.55
CA ASN A 67 12.47 19.27 25.60
C ASN A 67 13.14 19.32 24.21
N GLU A 68 13.71 18.21 23.80
CA GLU A 68 14.37 17.99 22.49
C GLU A 68 13.52 17.06 21.60
N ALA A 69 12.28 16.78 21.99
CA ALA A 69 11.36 15.96 21.19
C ALA A 69 11.18 16.55 19.79
N GLY A 70 11.40 15.74 18.77
CA GLY A 70 11.39 16.19 17.39
C GLY A 70 10.60 15.26 16.47
N GLY A 71 9.95 15.87 15.47
CA GLY A 71 9.21 15.17 14.45
C GLY A 71 7.78 14.78 14.85
N GLN A 72 6.95 14.60 13.83
CA GLN A 72 5.51 14.38 13.99
C GLN A 72 5.15 12.97 14.47
N LEU A 73 6.08 12.01 14.35
CA LEU A 73 5.93 10.62 14.83
C LEU A 73 6.82 10.33 16.02
N HIS A 74 7.27 11.35 16.77
CA HIS A 74 8.14 11.17 17.91
C HIS A 74 7.60 10.15 18.90
N GLY A 75 8.32 9.01 19.06
CA GLY A 75 7.96 7.92 19.94
C GLY A 75 6.78 7.04 19.49
N VAL A 76 6.22 7.26 18.29
CA VAL A 76 5.05 6.53 17.77
C VAL A 76 5.45 5.20 17.14
N PRO A 77 4.88 4.05 17.58
CA PRO A 77 5.18 2.73 17.02
C PRO A 77 4.59 2.53 15.63
N MET A 78 5.40 1.96 14.71
CA MET A 78 4.94 1.60 13.36
C MET A 78 5.67 0.37 12.81
N THR A 79 5.21 -0.14 11.66
CA THR A 79 5.84 -1.25 10.93
C THR A 79 6.24 -0.83 9.52
N ILE A 80 7.28 -1.49 8.98
CA ILE A 80 7.82 -1.25 7.63
C ILE A 80 7.68 -2.55 6.81
N LYS A 81 7.20 -2.44 5.57
CA LYS A 81 7.13 -3.58 4.64
C LYS A 81 8.55 -4.02 4.26
N GLU A 82 8.80 -5.36 4.22
CA GLU A 82 10.15 -5.89 4.02
C GLU A 82 10.71 -5.75 2.59
N ASN A 83 9.97 -5.15 1.67
CA ASN A 83 10.43 -4.92 0.29
C ASN A 83 11.08 -3.54 0.05
N VAL A 84 11.33 -2.76 1.09
CA VAL A 84 12.11 -1.52 1.04
C VAL A 84 13.35 -1.65 1.92
N ASP A 85 14.43 -0.99 1.53
CA ASP A 85 15.68 -1.04 2.27
C ASP A 85 15.55 -0.35 3.63
N GLN A 86 16.05 -1.04 4.63
CA GLN A 86 16.25 -0.55 5.98
C GLN A 86 17.66 -0.95 6.41
N ALA A 87 18.52 0.02 6.66
CA ALA A 87 19.92 -0.20 6.98
C ALA A 87 20.11 -1.24 8.11
N GLY A 88 20.98 -2.22 7.87
CA GLY A 88 21.28 -3.31 8.79
C GLY A 88 20.33 -4.51 8.71
N TYR A 89 19.34 -4.51 7.82
CA TYR A 89 18.38 -5.61 7.63
C TYR A 89 18.33 -6.06 6.17
N SER A 90 17.99 -7.33 5.96
CA SER A 90 17.79 -7.84 4.60
C SER A 90 16.52 -7.28 3.96
N THR A 91 16.53 -7.14 2.62
CA THR A 91 15.37 -6.75 1.83
C THR A 91 14.97 -7.90 0.90
N PRO A 92 14.46 -9.01 1.46
CA PRO A 92 14.25 -10.25 0.71
C PRO A 92 13.06 -10.17 -0.24
N ASN A 93 12.10 -9.27 -0.02
CA ASN A 93 10.88 -9.17 -0.81
C ASN A 93 10.16 -10.53 -1.00
N GLY A 94 10.11 -11.32 0.09
CA GLY A 94 9.55 -12.67 0.11
C GLY A 94 10.39 -13.77 -0.56
N ILE A 95 11.58 -13.47 -1.06
CA ILE A 95 12.42 -14.37 -1.88
C ILE A 95 13.49 -15.02 -1.01
N VAL A 96 13.55 -16.36 -1.01
CA VAL A 96 14.50 -17.14 -0.21
C VAL A 96 15.95 -16.79 -0.55
N ALA A 97 16.29 -16.67 -1.83
CA ALA A 97 17.64 -16.36 -2.30
C ALA A 97 18.15 -14.97 -1.87
N LEU A 98 17.27 -14.05 -1.48
CA LEU A 98 17.61 -12.70 -1.07
C LEU A 98 17.58 -12.50 0.46
N ASN A 99 17.39 -13.56 1.24
CA ASN A 99 17.26 -13.45 2.69
C ASN A 99 18.49 -12.83 3.37
N ASP A 100 19.68 -13.00 2.80
CA ASP A 100 20.94 -12.51 3.35
C ASP A 100 21.44 -11.21 2.68
N ALA A 101 20.65 -10.60 1.79
CA ALA A 101 20.98 -9.35 1.12
C ALA A 101 20.73 -8.15 2.05
N ILE A 102 21.70 -7.87 2.93
CA ILE A 102 21.61 -6.80 3.95
C ILE A 102 21.77 -5.43 3.29
N ALA A 103 20.78 -4.55 3.50
CA ALA A 103 20.84 -3.17 3.06
C ALA A 103 21.85 -2.34 3.87
N THR A 104 22.64 -1.52 3.19
CA THR A 104 23.62 -0.61 3.81
C THR A 104 23.01 0.74 4.18
N ASP A 105 21.95 1.13 3.49
CA ASP A 105 21.30 2.43 3.63
C ASP A 105 19.79 2.30 3.75
N ASP A 106 19.15 3.31 4.33
CA ASP A 106 17.70 3.41 4.35
C ASP A 106 17.14 3.90 3.00
N SER A 107 16.04 3.31 2.56
CA SER A 107 15.20 3.92 1.53
C SER A 107 14.61 5.26 2.04
N PRO A 108 14.25 6.21 1.14
CA PRO A 108 13.75 7.52 1.55
C PRO A 108 12.61 7.46 2.56
N VAL A 109 11.66 6.55 2.36
CA VAL A 109 10.51 6.42 3.26
C VAL A 109 10.91 5.95 4.65
N VAL A 110 11.92 5.08 4.79
CA VAL A 110 12.45 4.64 6.09
C VAL A 110 13.24 5.76 6.77
N ALA A 111 14.07 6.49 6.01
CA ALA A 111 14.79 7.65 6.52
C ALA A 111 13.83 8.71 7.06
N ASN A 112 12.78 9.06 6.30
CA ASN A 112 11.80 10.07 6.68
C ASN A 112 11.02 9.70 7.96
N VAL A 113 10.59 8.44 8.12
CA VAL A 113 9.87 8.04 9.35
C VAL A 113 10.80 7.98 10.57
N ARG A 114 12.09 7.62 10.38
CA ARG A 114 13.10 7.68 11.45
C ARG A 114 13.40 9.12 11.87
N GLU A 115 13.58 10.01 10.90
CA GLU A 115 13.78 11.43 11.17
C GLU A 115 12.57 12.06 11.89
N ALA A 116 11.36 11.62 11.56
CA ALA A 116 10.16 12.02 12.29
C ALA A 116 10.04 11.41 13.70
N GLY A 117 10.99 10.57 14.13
CA GLY A 117 11.06 9.98 15.48
C GLY A 117 10.21 8.73 15.67
N ALA A 118 9.78 8.04 14.62
CA ALA A 118 9.00 6.83 14.71
C ALA A 118 9.78 5.65 15.33
N VAL A 119 9.09 4.80 16.08
CA VAL A 119 9.62 3.55 16.65
C VAL A 119 9.24 2.39 15.75
N ILE A 120 10.20 1.81 15.03
CA ILE A 120 9.95 0.70 14.11
C ILE A 120 9.91 -0.62 14.90
N LEU A 121 8.72 -1.25 14.99
CA LEU A 121 8.49 -2.49 15.74
C LEU A 121 8.98 -3.73 15.02
N GLY A 122 8.96 -3.71 13.69
CA GLY A 122 9.29 -4.86 12.87
C GLY A 122 9.04 -4.62 11.39
N ARG A 123 9.44 -5.63 10.59
CA ARG A 123 9.22 -5.64 9.14
C ARG A 123 8.13 -6.63 8.79
N THR A 124 7.26 -6.25 7.87
CA THR A 124 6.03 -6.98 7.57
C THR A 124 6.14 -7.79 6.29
N ASN A 125 5.46 -8.94 6.29
CA ASN A 125 5.44 -9.90 5.20
C ASN A 125 4.87 -9.32 3.89
N THR A 126 5.36 -9.88 2.78
CA THR A 126 4.92 -9.57 1.41
C THR A 126 5.06 -10.83 0.56
N PRO A 127 4.27 -11.04 -0.51
CA PRO A 127 4.54 -12.13 -1.44
C PRO A 127 5.85 -11.93 -2.19
N GLU A 128 6.38 -12.98 -2.78
CA GLU A 128 7.58 -12.94 -3.62
C GLU A 128 7.45 -11.86 -4.70
N PHE A 129 8.52 -11.08 -4.88
CA PHE A 129 8.60 -9.94 -5.81
C PHE A 129 7.50 -8.88 -5.58
N SER A 130 6.71 -8.95 -4.50
CA SER A 130 5.51 -8.14 -4.28
C SER A 130 4.48 -8.23 -5.43
N PHE A 131 4.41 -9.36 -6.13
CA PHE A 131 3.70 -9.51 -7.41
C PHE A 131 2.27 -10.04 -7.27
N ARG A 132 1.85 -10.52 -6.07
CA ARG A 132 0.53 -11.14 -5.82
C ARG A 132 -0.36 -10.28 -4.92
N TRP A 133 -1.68 -10.46 -5.03
CA TRP A 133 -2.66 -9.94 -4.05
C TRP A 133 -2.87 -10.87 -2.85
N PHE A 134 -2.01 -11.83 -2.68
CA PHE A 134 -1.98 -12.83 -1.60
C PHE A 134 -0.61 -12.77 -0.93
N THR A 135 -0.59 -12.59 0.38
CA THR A 135 0.68 -12.47 1.12
C THR A 135 1.09 -13.86 1.61
N ASP A 136 1.78 -14.57 0.72
CA ASP A 136 2.31 -15.91 0.93
C ASP A 136 3.62 -16.07 0.14
N ASN A 137 4.63 -16.70 0.74
CA ASN A 137 5.93 -16.98 0.13
C ASN A 137 6.67 -18.11 0.85
N ASP A 138 7.63 -18.74 0.19
CA ASP A 138 8.40 -19.85 0.75
C ASP A 138 9.39 -19.45 1.85
N LEU A 139 9.77 -18.16 1.92
CA LEU A 139 10.71 -17.67 2.93
C LEU A 139 10.05 -17.50 4.31
N ARG A 140 8.83 -16.95 4.34
CA ARG A 140 8.14 -16.52 5.56
C ARG A 140 6.84 -17.27 5.80
N GLY A 141 6.29 -17.91 4.78
CA GLY A 141 4.96 -18.50 4.81
C GLY A 141 3.83 -17.50 4.63
N MET A 142 2.63 -17.98 4.78
CA MET A 142 1.38 -17.25 4.57
C MET A 142 1.06 -16.32 5.75
N THR A 143 0.57 -15.13 5.43
CA THR A 143 -0.04 -14.21 6.41
C THR A 143 -1.54 -14.40 6.43
N ASN A 144 -2.11 -14.55 7.63
CA ASN A 144 -3.55 -14.72 7.84
C ASN A 144 -4.27 -13.36 8.00
N ASN A 145 -5.52 -13.31 7.53
CA ASN A 145 -6.39 -12.19 7.77
C ASN A 145 -6.90 -12.23 9.23
N PRO A 146 -6.77 -11.16 10.02
CA PRO A 146 -7.17 -11.16 11.43
C PRO A 146 -8.68 -11.27 11.66
N TRP A 147 -9.51 -11.07 10.62
CA TRP A 147 -10.95 -11.18 10.71
C TRP A 147 -11.47 -12.57 10.30
N ASP A 148 -10.82 -13.20 9.32
CA ASP A 148 -11.19 -14.51 8.78
C ASP A 148 -9.96 -15.16 8.13
N GLU A 149 -9.40 -16.19 8.75
CA GLU A 149 -8.20 -16.88 8.28
C GLU A 149 -8.38 -17.62 6.95
N THR A 150 -9.64 -17.85 6.52
CA THR A 150 -9.94 -18.45 5.21
C THR A 150 -9.84 -17.46 4.06
N ARG A 151 -9.76 -16.16 4.38
CA ARG A 151 -9.65 -15.06 3.43
C ARG A 151 -8.24 -14.46 3.42
N THR A 152 -7.83 -13.94 2.27
CA THR A 152 -6.56 -13.23 2.17
C THR A 152 -6.58 -11.93 2.98
N PRO A 153 -5.46 -11.53 3.64
CA PRO A 153 -5.30 -10.18 4.15
C PRO A 153 -5.04 -9.17 3.04
N GLY A 154 -5.11 -9.61 1.78
CA GLY A 154 -4.68 -8.87 0.61
C GLY A 154 -3.17 -8.96 0.37
N GLY A 155 -2.72 -8.31 -0.67
CA GLY A 155 -1.33 -8.22 -1.10
C GLY A 155 -1.10 -7.00 -2.02
N SER A 156 0.12 -6.62 -2.16
CA SER A 156 1.32 -7.24 -1.59
C SER A 156 1.68 -6.71 -0.19
N SER A 157 0.97 -5.70 0.38
CA SER A 157 1.22 -5.19 1.74
C SER A 157 0.30 -5.86 2.79
N GLY A 158 0.02 -7.18 2.64
CA GLY A 158 -0.91 -7.89 3.52
C GLY A 158 -0.39 -8.05 4.94
N GLY A 159 0.91 -8.27 5.13
CA GLY A 159 1.52 -8.28 6.45
C GLY A 159 1.36 -6.93 7.19
N ALA A 160 1.52 -5.82 6.47
CA ALA A 160 1.32 -4.47 7.02
C ALA A 160 -0.14 -4.25 7.46
N ALA A 161 -1.10 -4.61 6.61
CA ALA A 161 -2.52 -4.47 6.94
C ALA A 161 -2.95 -5.42 8.06
N ALA A 162 -2.58 -6.70 8.00
CA ALA A 162 -2.93 -7.68 9.03
C ALA A 162 -2.37 -7.31 10.41
N SER A 163 -1.08 -6.90 10.48
CA SER A 163 -0.46 -6.47 11.73
C SER A 163 -1.19 -5.27 12.34
N LEU A 164 -1.46 -4.24 11.53
CA LEU A 164 -2.14 -3.02 11.99
C LEU A 164 -3.59 -3.27 12.42
N ALA A 165 -4.35 -4.06 11.68
CA ALA A 165 -5.73 -4.43 12.05
C ALA A 165 -5.79 -5.23 13.36
N ALA A 166 -4.76 -6.04 13.61
CA ALA A 166 -4.62 -6.80 14.85
C ALA A 166 -4.08 -5.96 16.02
N GLY A 167 -3.73 -4.69 15.83
CA GLY A 167 -3.25 -3.77 16.87
C GLY A 167 -1.74 -3.73 17.03
N VAL A 168 -0.97 -4.15 16.04
CA VAL A 168 0.51 -4.02 16.02
C VAL A 168 0.91 -2.77 15.23
N GLY A 169 1.44 -1.78 15.95
CA GLY A 169 1.74 -0.46 15.42
C GLY A 169 0.54 0.49 15.36
N CYS A 170 0.82 1.77 15.28
CA CYS A 170 -0.17 2.84 15.07
C CYS A 170 -0.34 3.17 13.58
N LEU A 171 0.71 2.95 12.80
CA LEU A 171 0.80 3.09 11.36
C LEU A 171 1.54 1.89 10.77
N ALA A 172 1.34 1.63 9.49
CA ALA A 172 2.16 0.71 8.73
C ALA A 172 2.55 1.34 7.38
N HIS A 173 3.74 1.00 6.90
CA HIS A 173 4.19 1.36 5.55
C HIS A 173 3.85 0.25 4.56
N GLY A 174 3.45 0.64 3.36
CA GLY A 174 3.29 -0.24 2.20
C GLY A 174 3.59 0.48 0.89
N ASN A 175 3.37 -0.21 -0.22
CA ASN A 175 3.51 0.38 -1.56
C ASN A 175 2.42 -0.16 -2.50
N ASP A 176 2.24 0.50 -3.67
CA ASP A 176 1.10 0.23 -4.55
C ASP A 176 1.50 0.44 -6.02
N LEU A 177 1.58 -0.65 -6.78
CA LEU A 177 1.74 -0.68 -8.24
C LEU A 177 0.44 -1.11 -8.94
N GLY A 178 -0.35 -1.97 -8.30
CA GLY A 178 -1.60 -2.53 -8.81
C GLY A 178 -2.61 -2.77 -7.68
N GLY A 179 -2.67 -1.86 -6.67
CA GLY A 179 -3.59 -1.97 -5.54
C GLY A 179 -2.97 -2.44 -4.23
N SER A 180 -1.65 -2.58 -4.16
CA SER A 180 -0.99 -3.23 -3.01
C SER A 180 -0.99 -2.44 -1.69
N LEU A 181 -1.51 -1.21 -1.64
CA LEU A 181 -1.95 -0.49 -0.42
C LEU A 181 -3.45 -0.68 -0.20
N ARG A 182 -4.23 -0.43 -1.25
CA ARG A 182 -5.68 -0.31 -1.18
C ARG A 182 -6.37 -1.67 -0.97
N TYR A 183 -5.94 -2.72 -1.67
CA TYR A 183 -6.54 -4.04 -1.52
C TYR A 183 -6.28 -4.65 -0.13
N PRO A 184 -5.05 -4.62 0.46
CA PRO A 184 -4.86 -5.04 1.84
C PRO A 184 -5.66 -4.21 2.86
N ALA A 185 -5.76 -2.89 2.68
CA ALA A 185 -6.58 -2.06 3.54
C ALA A 185 -8.06 -2.44 3.45
N TYR A 186 -8.57 -2.72 2.24
CA TYR A 186 -9.92 -3.23 1.99
C TYR A 186 -10.15 -4.58 2.70
N CYS A 187 -9.24 -5.54 2.51
CA CYS A 187 -9.36 -6.88 3.11
C CYS A 187 -9.33 -6.86 4.65
N CYS A 188 -8.64 -5.88 5.25
CA CYS A 188 -8.45 -5.81 6.70
C CYS A 188 -9.27 -4.70 7.39
N GLY A 189 -10.13 -3.96 6.66
CA GLY A 189 -11.00 -2.92 7.23
C GLY A 189 -10.23 -1.70 7.73
N LEU A 190 -9.25 -1.23 6.95
CA LEU A 190 -8.36 -0.11 7.28
C LEU A 190 -8.52 1.06 6.31
N ALA A 191 -7.95 2.20 6.69
CA ALA A 191 -7.78 3.35 5.82
C ALA A 191 -6.38 3.36 5.21
N THR A 192 -6.28 3.85 3.98
CA THR A 192 -5.00 4.07 3.30
C THR A 192 -5.15 5.17 2.26
N ILE A 193 -4.04 5.63 1.73
CA ILE A 193 -3.98 6.44 0.52
C ILE A 193 -2.92 5.88 -0.42
N ARG A 194 -3.27 5.73 -1.69
CA ARG A 194 -2.30 5.67 -2.78
C ARG A 194 -1.95 7.11 -3.15
N PRO A 195 -0.76 7.63 -2.80
CA PRO A 195 -0.43 9.01 -3.16
C PRO A 195 -0.33 9.19 -4.68
N SER A 196 -0.47 10.43 -5.15
CA SER A 196 -0.09 10.76 -6.52
C SER A 196 1.37 10.40 -6.79
N LEU A 197 1.67 10.01 -8.02
CA LEU A 197 3.06 9.78 -8.44
C LEU A 197 3.95 10.97 -8.08
N GLY A 198 5.11 10.69 -7.51
CA GLY A 198 6.09 11.71 -7.10
C GLY A 198 5.80 12.38 -5.75
N ARG A 199 4.70 12.04 -5.07
CA ARG A 199 4.40 12.62 -3.75
C ARG A 199 5.29 12.07 -2.63
N VAL A 200 5.63 10.78 -2.69
CA VAL A 200 6.53 10.09 -1.75
C VAL A 200 7.68 9.51 -2.56
N ALA A 201 8.91 9.82 -2.17
CA ALA A 201 10.09 9.31 -2.85
C ALA A 201 10.15 7.77 -2.79
N ALA A 202 10.48 7.15 -3.92
CA ALA A 202 10.43 5.70 -4.12
C ALA A 202 11.74 5.17 -4.70
N TYR A 203 12.78 5.17 -3.90
CA TYR A 203 14.12 4.68 -4.20
C TYR A 203 14.53 3.56 -3.25
N ASN A 204 15.24 2.56 -3.77
CA ASN A 204 15.76 1.44 -2.97
C ASN A 204 17.28 1.33 -3.23
N PRO A 205 18.16 1.77 -2.28
CA PRO A 205 19.61 1.80 -2.46
C PRO A 205 20.23 0.45 -2.84
N GLY A 206 19.70 -0.66 -2.30
CA GLY A 206 20.19 -2.01 -2.52
C GLY A 206 19.63 -2.69 -3.79
N ALA A 207 18.78 -2.02 -4.57
CA ALA A 207 18.26 -2.60 -5.79
C ALA A 207 19.39 -2.76 -6.84
N PRO A 208 19.56 -3.95 -7.44
CA PRO A 208 20.62 -4.18 -8.41
C PRO A 208 20.41 -3.42 -9.74
N GLU A 209 19.15 -3.11 -10.05
CA GLU A 209 18.73 -2.43 -11.29
C GLU A 209 17.58 -1.47 -11.00
N GLU A 210 17.42 -0.47 -11.87
CA GLU A 210 16.27 0.43 -11.81
C GLU A 210 14.97 -0.30 -12.24
N ARG A 211 13.86 0.15 -11.65
CA ARG A 211 12.53 -0.34 -12.05
C ARG A 211 12.25 -0.01 -13.51
N THR A 212 11.44 -0.85 -14.14
CA THR A 212 11.01 -0.66 -15.54
C THR A 212 10.20 0.63 -15.71
N PRO A 213 10.13 1.21 -16.94
CA PRO A 213 9.48 2.50 -17.17
C PRO A 213 8.02 2.59 -16.67
N ALA A 214 7.20 1.55 -16.91
CA ALA A 214 5.83 1.57 -16.42
C ALA A 214 5.78 1.46 -14.89
N GLN A 215 6.63 0.63 -14.27
CA GLN A 215 6.73 0.55 -12.82
C GLN A 215 7.17 1.87 -12.17
N GLN A 216 8.13 2.60 -12.76
CA GLN A 216 8.54 3.92 -12.29
C GLN A 216 7.39 4.93 -12.29
N LEU A 217 6.53 4.89 -13.33
CA LEU A 217 5.43 5.82 -13.52
C LEU A 217 4.14 5.46 -12.77
N MET A 218 4.04 4.26 -12.20
CA MET A 218 2.80 3.73 -11.64
C MET A 218 2.92 3.27 -10.19
N SER A 219 4.14 3.00 -9.70
CA SER A 219 4.39 2.55 -8.32
C SER A 219 4.55 3.73 -7.37
N VAL A 220 4.00 3.61 -6.17
CA VAL A 220 4.11 4.61 -5.10
C VAL A 220 4.31 3.95 -3.74
N GLN A 221 4.87 4.70 -2.79
CA GLN A 221 4.93 4.35 -1.36
C GLN A 221 3.82 5.07 -0.61
N GLY A 222 3.31 4.49 0.49
CA GLY A 222 2.28 5.16 1.28
C GLY A 222 1.97 4.50 2.63
N PRO A 223 1.21 5.21 3.48
CA PRO A 223 0.79 4.75 4.79
C PRO A 223 -0.50 3.93 4.75
N ILE A 224 -0.61 2.99 5.69
CA ILE A 224 -1.87 2.34 6.10
C ILE A 224 -2.13 2.74 7.55
N GLY A 225 -3.35 3.14 7.87
CA GLY A 225 -3.78 3.62 9.19
C GLY A 225 -5.14 3.05 9.59
N ARG A 226 -5.48 3.15 10.88
CA ARG A 226 -6.82 2.80 11.36
C ARG A 226 -7.84 3.92 11.15
N SER A 227 -7.38 5.13 10.87
CA SER A 227 -8.23 6.28 10.56
C SER A 227 -7.64 7.14 9.45
N VAL A 228 -8.48 7.97 8.81
CA VAL A 228 -8.03 8.93 7.79
C VAL A 228 -7.05 9.95 8.40
N ALA A 229 -7.22 10.34 9.67
CA ALA A 229 -6.30 11.23 10.35
C ALA A 229 -4.90 10.63 10.51
N ASP A 230 -4.81 9.34 10.85
CA ASP A 230 -3.53 8.63 10.93
C ASP A 230 -2.87 8.50 9.56
N VAL A 231 -3.65 8.18 8.51
CA VAL A 231 -3.16 8.11 7.12
C VAL A 231 -2.61 9.46 6.67
N ARG A 232 -3.30 10.56 6.99
CA ARG A 232 -2.83 11.91 6.68
C ARG A 232 -1.48 12.22 7.34
N LEU A 233 -1.36 11.95 8.64
CA LEU A 233 -0.11 12.13 9.37
C LEU A 233 1.01 11.28 8.76
N GLY A 234 0.74 9.99 8.47
CA GLY A 234 1.69 9.09 7.82
C GLY A 234 2.14 9.60 6.45
N LEU A 235 1.22 10.11 5.63
CA LEU A 235 1.55 10.68 4.33
C LEU A 235 2.42 11.94 4.45
N GLU A 236 2.09 12.84 5.36
CA GLU A 236 2.85 14.08 5.60
C GLU A 236 4.31 13.77 5.96
N VAL A 237 4.53 12.77 6.81
CA VAL A 237 5.87 12.33 7.20
C VAL A 237 6.60 11.61 6.06
N MET A 238 5.95 10.63 5.41
CA MET A 238 6.57 9.85 4.34
C MET A 238 6.92 10.69 3.11
N ALA A 239 6.27 11.83 2.91
CA ALA A 239 6.45 12.73 1.77
C ALA A 239 7.62 13.70 1.92
N GLY A 240 8.52 13.50 2.88
CA GLY A 240 9.80 14.21 2.97
C GLY A 240 10.59 14.11 1.66
N THR A 241 11.36 15.16 1.34
CA THR A 241 12.09 15.23 0.06
C THR A 241 13.36 14.37 0.09
N ASP A 242 13.61 13.67 -1.03
CA ASP A 242 14.85 12.93 -1.23
C ASP A 242 15.32 13.07 -2.69
N TRP A 243 16.50 13.62 -2.88
CA TRP A 243 17.07 13.90 -4.21
C TRP A 243 17.36 12.66 -5.04
N ARG A 244 17.39 11.47 -4.42
CA ARG A 244 17.65 10.18 -5.08
C ARG A 244 16.47 9.69 -5.94
N ASP A 245 15.26 10.20 -5.69
CA ASP A 245 14.11 9.93 -6.56
C ASP A 245 13.87 11.10 -7.55
N PRO A 246 14.23 10.95 -8.82
CA PRO A 246 14.06 12.00 -9.82
C PRO A 246 12.59 12.28 -10.18
N TRP A 247 11.66 11.39 -9.80
CA TRP A 247 10.23 11.56 -10.04
C TRP A 247 9.53 12.35 -8.92
N GLN A 248 10.22 12.57 -7.79
CA GLN A 248 9.62 13.29 -6.69
C GLN A 248 9.36 14.75 -7.08
N SER A 249 8.12 15.19 -6.88
CA SER A 249 7.70 16.58 -7.09
C SER A 249 7.44 17.26 -5.76
N ALA A 250 7.81 18.54 -5.65
CA ALA A 250 7.46 19.34 -4.49
C ALA A 250 5.93 19.36 -4.30
N PRO A 251 5.44 19.30 -3.05
CA PRO A 251 4.02 19.40 -2.77
C PRO A 251 3.49 20.72 -3.34
N GLN A 252 2.58 20.62 -4.29
CA GLN A 252 1.82 21.80 -4.68
C GLN A 252 0.83 22.11 -3.55
N SER A 253 0.96 23.26 -2.93
CA SER A 253 -0.02 23.77 -1.96
C SER A 253 -1.26 24.26 -2.72
N MET A 254 -2.02 23.34 -3.28
CA MET A 254 -3.25 23.64 -3.98
C MET A 254 -4.45 23.14 -3.15
N LEU A 255 -4.62 23.76 -1.99
CA LEU A 255 -5.92 23.77 -1.34
C LEU A 255 -6.59 25.10 -1.62
N GLU A 256 -6.88 25.39 -2.89
CA GLU A 256 -8.04 26.23 -3.17
C GLU A 256 -9.25 25.48 -2.60
N LYS A 257 -10.01 26.16 -1.75
CA LYS A 257 -11.28 25.59 -1.27
C LYS A 257 -12.11 25.29 -2.50
N ALA A 258 -12.47 23.99 -2.68
CA ALA A 258 -13.43 23.63 -3.69
C ALA A 258 -14.70 24.47 -3.48
N SER A 259 -15.27 24.99 -4.58
CA SER A 259 -16.57 25.66 -4.52
C SER A 259 -17.59 24.64 -4.01
N GLU A 260 -18.32 24.97 -2.98
CA GLU A 260 -19.42 24.14 -2.49
C GLU A 260 -20.68 24.33 -3.37
N PRO A 261 -21.47 23.26 -3.58
CA PRO A 261 -21.25 21.89 -3.17
C PRO A 261 -20.21 21.14 -4.03
N ILE A 262 -19.42 20.25 -3.40
CA ILE A 262 -18.45 19.41 -4.12
C ILE A 262 -19.21 18.28 -4.79
N ARG A 263 -19.00 18.11 -6.11
CA ARG A 263 -19.60 17.00 -6.86
C ARG A 263 -18.79 15.73 -6.73
N VAL A 264 -19.48 14.59 -6.62
CA VAL A 264 -18.93 13.24 -6.55
C VAL A 264 -19.55 12.40 -7.65
N ALA A 265 -18.75 11.99 -8.60
CA ALA A 265 -19.11 10.92 -9.52
C ALA A 265 -19.18 9.59 -8.77
N VAL A 266 -20.20 8.76 -9.02
CA VAL A 266 -20.33 7.42 -8.40
C VAL A 266 -20.47 6.40 -9.51
N SER A 267 -19.62 5.38 -9.46
CA SER A 267 -19.69 4.21 -10.34
C SER A 267 -19.47 2.94 -9.53
N ALA A 268 -20.49 2.09 -9.43
CA ALA A 268 -20.36 0.82 -8.71
C ALA A 268 -19.69 -0.28 -9.56
N ASP A 269 -19.75 -0.18 -10.88
CA ASP A 269 -19.10 -1.11 -11.84
C ASP A 269 -18.38 -0.32 -12.96
N PRO A 270 -17.24 0.31 -12.67
CA PRO A 270 -16.62 1.27 -13.58
C PRO A 270 -16.10 0.67 -14.90
N ILE A 271 -16.02 -0.65 -15.03
CA ILE A 271 -15.59 -1.33 -16.27
C ILE A 271 -16.66 -2.25 -16.88
N GLY A 272 -17.82 -2.39 -16.25
CA GLY A 272 -18.94 -3.15 -16.79
C GLY A 272 -18.77 -4.67 -16.83
N VAL A 273 -18.00 -5.25 -15.88
CA VAL A 273 -17.76 -6.71 -15.82
C VAL A 273 -18.59 -7.42 -14.76
N GLY A 274 -19.36 -6.67 -14.00
CA GLY A 274 -20.13 -7.14 -12.85
C GLY A 274 -19.38 -7.00 -11.54
N VAL A 275 -20.11 -6.72 -10.48
CA VAL A 275 -19.61 -6.48 -9.13
C VAL A 275 -20.46 -7.28 -8.14
N ASP A 276 -19.85 -7.83 -7.11
CA ASP A 276 -20.56 -8.48 -6.02
C ASP A 276 -21.64 -7.54 -5.45
N PRO A 277 -22.89 -8.01 -5.28
CA PRO A 277 -23.99 -7.16 -4.81
C PRO A 277 -23.69 -6.44 -3.49
N SER A 278 -22.96 -7.09 -2.56
CA SER A 278 -22.61 -6.48 -1.27
C SER A 278 -21.58 -5.35 -1.43
N VAL A 279 -20.68 -5.45 -2.41
CA VAL A 279 -19.73 -4.40 -2.76
C VAL A 279 -20.44 -3.21 -3.39
N ALA A 280 -21.35 -3.48 -4.34
CA ALA A 280 -22.16 -2.42 -4.95
C ALA A 280 -23.02 -1.69 -3.91
N GLU A 281 -23.67 -2.43 -2.99
CA GLU A 281 -24.44 -1.86 -1.89
C GLU A 281 -23.57 -0.95 -0.99
N ALA A 282 -22.35 -1.36 -0.66
CA ALA A 282 -21.43 -0.56 0.13
C ALA A 282 -21.03 0.75 -0.56
N VAL A 283 -20.84 0.75 -1.89
CA VAL A 283 -20.59 1.96 -2.67
C VAL A 283 -21.77 2.92 -2.59
N TRP A 284 -23.01 2.42 -2.81
CA TRP A 284 -24.21 3.25 -2.72
C TRP A 284 -24.50 3.75 -1.31
N GLN A 285 -24.20 2.97 -0.28
CA GLN A 285 -24.29 3.40 1.11
C GLN A 285 -23.29 4.55 1.40
N ALA A 286 -22.06 4.46 0.88
CA ALA A 286 -21.09 5.54 0.99
C ALA A 286 -21.55 6.81 0.25
N ALA A 287 -22.15 6.66 -0.94
CA ALA A 287 -22.74 7.77 -1.67
C ALA A 287 -23.87 8.45 -0.88
N ALA A 288 -24.72 7.68 -0.20
CA ALA A 288 -25.78 8.22 0.66
C ALA A 288 -25.22 9.01 1.86
N TRP A 289 -24.12 8.54 2.48
CA TRP A 289 -23.45 9.27 3.55
C TRP A 289 -22.83 10.58 3.05
N LEU A 290 -22.20 10.58 1.86
CA LEU A 290 -21.66 11.79 1.25
C LEU A 290 -22.77 12.79 0.93
N SER A 291 -23.90 12.34 0.36
CA SER A 291 -25.08 13.19 0.10
C SER A 291 -25.60 13.83 1.41
N SER A 292 -25.68 13.04 2.48
CA SER A 292 -26.09 13.54 3.81
C SER A 292 -25.11 14.54 4.40
N ALA A 293 -23.82 14.48 3.99
CA ALA A 293 -22.77 15.42 4.38
C ALA A 293 -22.72 16.68 3.48
N GLY A 294 -23.61 16.80 2.50
CA GLY A 294 -23.75 17.99 1.63
C GLY A 294 -23.00 17.92 0.30
N TYR A 295 -22.50 16.76 -0.08
CA TYR A 295 -21.93 16.53 -1.41
C TYR A 295 -23.04 16.30 -2.46
N GLU A 296 -22.78 16.74 -3.69
CA GLU A 296 -23.68 16.50 -4.85
C GLU A 296 -23.30 15.19 -5.53
N ILE A 297 -24.18 14.20 -5.48
CA ILE A 297 -23.94 12.86 -6.01
C ILE A 297 -24.47 12.75 -7.43
N THR A 298 -23.62 12.28 -8.36
CA THR A 298 -23.98 12.02 -9.76
C THR A 298 -23.52 10.60 -10.13
N GLU A 299 -24.46 9.77 -10.59
CA GLU A 299 -24.13 8.45 -11.15
C GLU A 299 -23.56 8.63 -12.55
N VAL A 300 -22.28 8.36 -12.72
CA VAL A 300 -21.58 8.46 -13.99
C VAL A 300 -20.30 7.64 -13.97
N ASP A 301 -20.07 6.88 -15.04
CA ASP A 301 -18.84 6.07 -15.18
C ASP A 301 -17.64 6.92 -15.59
N PRO A 302 -16.46 6.60 -15.06
CA PRO A 302 -15.23 7.27 -15.47
C PRO A 302 -14.86 6.92 -16.92
N PRO A 303 -14.31 7.88 -17.70
CA PRO A 303 -14.09 7.68 -19.13
C PRO A 303 -13.01 6.65 -19.42
N GLU A 304 -13.24 5.78 -20.40
CA GLU A 304 -12.32 4.75 -20.91
C GLU A 304 -11.76 3.81 -19.81
N ALA A 305 -12.46 3.61 -18.71
CA ALA A 305 -11.97 2.86 -17.56
C ALA A 305 -11.49 1.45 -17.93
N ALA A 306 -12.29 0.69 -18.68
CA ALA A 306 -11.91 -0.66 -19.14
C ALA A 306 -10.64 -0.67 -20.00
N LYS A 307 -10.51 0.31 -20.92
CA LYS A 307 -9.31 0.45 -21.76
C LYS A 307 -8.07 0.77 -20.92
N ILE A 308 -8.19 1.68 -19.96
CA ILE A 308 -7.08 2.07 -19.09
C ILE A 308 -6.63 0.89 -18.22
N ALA A 309 -7.57 0.11 -17.70
CA ALA A 309 -7.28 -1.11 -16.95
C ALA A 309 -6.53 -2.14 -17.82
N GLU A 310 -6.95 -2.32 -19.08
CA GLU A 310 -6.27 -3.19 -20.03
C GLU A 310 -4.88 -2.67 -20.41
N ASP A 311 -4.72 -1.37 -20.66
CA ASP A 311 -3.43 -0.75 -20.95
C ASP A 311 -2.43 -0.94 -19.79
N TRP A 312 -2.88 -0.84 -18.54
CA TRP A 312 -2.04 -1.15 -17.38
C TRP A 312 -1.57 -2.61 -17.41
N ARG A 313 -2.50 -3.56 -17.60
CA ARG A 313 -2.18 -5.00 -17.66
C ARG A 313 -1.15 -5.28 -18.75
N ARG A 314 -1.38 -4.76 -19.94
CA ARG A 314 -0.49 -4.97 -21.09
C ARG A 314 0.89 -4.37 -20.86
N LEU A 315 1.00 -3.16 -20.32
CA LEU A 315 2.30 -2.51 -20.03
C LEU A 315 3.06 -3.30 -18.96
N ILE A 316 2.47 -3.52 -17.80
CA ILE A 316 3.14 -4.17 -16.66
C ILE A 316 3.51 -5.61 -16.96
N PHE A 317 2.61 -6.37 -17.58
CA PHE A 317 2.89 -7.78 -17.87
C PHE A 317 3.82 -7.97 -19.06
N THR A 318 3.88 -7.03 -20.02
CA THR A 318 4.91 -7.05 -21.07
C THR A 318 6.30 -6.77 -20.47
N GLU A 319 6.45 -5.76 -19.63
CA GLU A 319 7.72 -5.48 -18.94
C GLU A 319 8.14 -6.67 -18.06
N ALA A 320 7.21 -7.22 -17.29
CA ALA A 320 7.47 -8.38 -16.43
C ALA A 320 7.90 -9.62 -17.25
N ALA A 321 7.22 -9.90 -18.36
CA ALA A 321 7.58 -11.02 -19.24
C ALA A 321 8.99 -10.86 -19.83
N GLN A 322 9.40 -9.66 -20.21
CA GLN A 322 10.68 -9.40 -20.82
C GLN A 322 11.86 -9.35 -19.85
N LEU A 323 11.63 -8.82 -18.63
CA LEU A 323 12.71 -8.48 -17.72
C LEU A 323 12.72 -9.28 -16.41
N MET A 324 11.56 -9.80 -15.98
CA MET A 324 11.47 -10.56 -14.70
C MET A 324 11.43 -12.08 -14.89
N SER A 325 11.01 -12.59 -16.07
CA SER A 325 10.86 -14.02 -16.29
C SER A 325 12.11 -14.85 -15.98
N PRO A 326 13.34 -14.44 -16.39
CA PRO A 326 14.53 -15.22 -16.07
C PRO A 326 14.78 -15.33 -14.57
N THR A 327 14.64 -14.21 -13.86
CA THR A 327 14.87 -14.14 -12.41
C THR A 327 13.80 -14.94 -11.65
N ILE A 328 12.53 -14.85 -12.06
CA ILE A 328 11.44 -15.62 -11.43
C ILE A 328 11.61 -17.12 -11.67
N ALA A 329 12.05 -17.52 -12.87
CA ALA A 329 12.34 -18.93 -13.17
C ALA A 329 13.53 -19.47 -12.36
N GLU A 330 14.51 -18.63 -12.03
CA GLU A 330 15.71 -19.02 -11.30
C GLU A 330 15.48 -19.07 -9.78
N ILE A 331 14.85 -18.05 -9.19
CA ILE A 331 14.78 -17.88 -7.74
C ILE A 331 13.36 -17.77 -7.15
N GLY A 332 12.32 -17.78 -7.98
CA GLY A 332 10.93 -17.80 -7.53
C GLY A 332 10.45 -19.20 -7.13
N SER A 333 9.56 -19.29 -6.14
CA SER A 333 8.89 -20.54 -5.78
C SER A 333 8.00 -21.06 -6.92
N LEU A 334 7.60 -22.34 -6.86
CA LEU A 334 6.69 -22.92 -7.85
C LEU A 334 5.34 -22.19 -7.90
N ASN A 335 4.81 -21.76 -6.75
CA ASN A 335 3.59 -20.98 -6.69
C ASN A 335 3.78 -19.60 -7.34
N CYS A 336 4.90 -18.93 -7.08
CA CYS A 336 5.24 -17.66 -7.71
C CYS A 336 5.33 -17.80 -9.23
N GLN A 337 6.04 -18.80 -9.72
CA GLN A 337 6.20 -19.09 -11.16
C GLN A 337 4.85 -19.37 -11.81
N GLN A 338 3.99 -20.22 -11.21
CA GLN A 338 2.67 -20.51 -11.74
C GLN A 338 1.81 -19.24 -11.89
N VAL A 339 1.69 -18.45 -10.82
CA VAL A 339 0.88 -17.23 -10.83
C VAL A 339 1.44 -16.20 -11.79
N PHE A 340 2.77 -16.07 -11.84
CA PHE A 340 3.44 -15.18 -12.79
C PHE A 340 3.09 -15.55 -14.24
N ASP A 341 3.21 -16.83 -14.60
CA ASP A 341 2.84 -17.33 -15.93
C ASP A 341 1.36 -17.06 -16.24
N ASP A 342 0.46 -17.32 -15.29
CA ASP A 342 -0.97 -17.09 -15.47
C ASP A 342 -1.30 -15.61 -15.69
N TYR A 343 -0.58 -14.68 -15.02
CA TYR A 343 -0.71 -13.23 -15.25
C TYR A 343 -0.17 -12.82 -16.63
N ILE A 344 1.03 -13.28 -16.99
CA ILE A 344 1.64 -12.95 -18.28
C ILE A 344 0.76 -13.44 -19.46
N TYR A 345 0.22 -14.66 -19.35
CA TYR A 345 -0.65 -15.23 -20.39
C TYR A 345 -2.08 -14.66 -20.40
N SER A 346 -2.45 -13.82 -19.43
CA SER A 346 -3.78 -13.21 -19.37
C SER A 346 -3.98 -12.08 -20.38
N VAL A 347 -2.90 -11.58 -21.01
CA VAL A 347 -2.92 -10.47 -21.97
C VAL A 347 -2.06 -10.78 -23.21
N ASP A 348 -2.40 -10.15 -24.34
CA ASP A 348 -1.53 -10.14 -25.49
C ASP A 348 -0.32 -9.22 -25.25
N GLN A 349 0.88 -9.80 -25.32
CA GLN A 349 2.12 -9.07 -25.13
C GLN A 349 2.33 -8.01 -26.20
N LEU A 350 2.85 -6.84 -25.80
CA LEU A 350 3.14 -5.74 -26.69
C LEU A 350 4.49 -5.93 -27.39
N ASP A 351 4.53 -5.74 -28.71
CA ASP A 351 5.79 -5.45 -29.39
C ASP A 351 6.28 -4.04 -29.06
N LEU A 352 7.52 -3.71 -29.38
CA LEU A 352 8.08 -2.39 -29.07
C LEU A 352 7.25 -1.22 -29.62
N PRO A 353 6.78 -1.22 -30.88
CA PRO A 353 5.87 -0.19 -31.39
C PRO A 353 4.55 -0.12 -30.62
N GLY A 354 3.98 -1.26 -30.22
CA GLY A 354 2.76 -1.36 -29.41
C GLY A 354 2.97 -0.74 -28.03
N TYR A 355 4.05 -1.12 -27.36
CA TYR A 355 4.42 -0.57 -26.06
C TYR A 355 4.58 0.96 -26.11
N MET A 356 5.31 1.48 -27.10
CA MET A 356 5.49 2.93 -27.27
C MET A 356 4.17 3.66 -27.51
N ARG A 357 3.24 3.07 -28.28
CA ARG A 357 1.91 3.66 -28.52
C ARG A 357 1.07 3.71 -27.25
N VAL A 358 1.03 2.62 -26.46
CA VAL A 358 0.27 2.57 -25.20
C VAL A 358 0.84 3.54 -24.18
N MET A 359 2.16 3.61 -24.05
CA MET A 359 2.83 4.60 -23.18
C MET A 359 2.53 6.04 -23.59
N ALA A 360 2.50 6.35 -24.87
CA ALA A 360 2.13 7.68 -25.36
C ALA A 360 0.64 7.99 -25.14
N ASP A 361 -0.26 7.01 -25.34
CA ASP A 361 -1.71 7.18 -25.14
C ASP A 361 -2.08 7.46 -23.68
N ARG A 362 -1.30 6.95 -22.73
CA ARG A 362 -1.45 7.29 -21.30
C ARG A 362 -1.55 8.81 -21.06
N THR A 363 -0.82 9.62 -21.78
CA THR A 363 -0.90 11.09 -21.67
C THR A 363 -2.26 11.64 -22.16
N ARG A 364 -2.83 11.07 -23.21
CA ARG A 364 -4.19 11.41 -23.68
C ARG A 364 -5.23 11.00 -22.65
N GLN A 365 -5.12 9.81 -22.10
CA GLN A 365 -6.02 9.30 -21.05
C GLN A 365 -5.97 10.16 -19.78
N ARG A 366 -4.78 10.60 -19.35
CA ARG A 366 -4.64 11.55 -18.23
C ARG A 366 -5.33 12.88 -18.50
N ARG A 367 -5.25 13.43 -19.71
CA ARG A 367 -5.99 14.66 -20.07
C ARG A 367 -7.50 14.45 -20.08
N LEU A 368 -7.96 13.29 -20.55
CA LEU A 368 -9.38 12.93 -20.55
C LEU A 368 -9.93 12.88 -19.11
N TRP A 369 -9.19 12.23 -18.22
CA TRP A 369 -9.56 12.17 -16.79
C TRP A 369 -9.43 13.53 -16.10
N ALA A 370 -8.45 14.35 -16.45
CA ALA A 370 -8.34 15.71 -15.94
C ALA A 370 -9.58 16.55 -16.30
N GLY A 371 -10.11 16.39 -17.53
CA GLY A 371 -11.38 17.01 -17.93
C GLY A 371 -12.58 16.49 -17.13
N PHE A 372 -12.70 15.20 -16.96
CA PHE A 372 -13.74 14.57 -16.14
C PHE A 372 -13.70 15.06 -14.68
N MET A 373 -12.50 15.16 -14.10
CA MET A 373 -12.29 15.61 -12.71
C MET A 373 -12.47 17.12 -12.52
N GLN A 374 -12.49 17.94 -13.60
CA GLN A 374 -12.92 19.34 -13.50
C GLN A 374 -14.43 19.43 -13.18
N GLU A 375 -15.22 18.53 -13.71
CA GLU A 375 -16.66 18.48 -13.48
C GLU A 375 -17.02 17.69 -12.21
N ASN A 376 -16.26 16.66 -11.91
CA ASN A 376 -16.45 15.74 -10.78
C ASN A 376 -15.15 15.63 -9.97
N PRO A 377 -14.87 16.57 -9.04
CA PRO A 377 -13.62 16.60 -8.29
C PRO A 377 -13.32 15.32 -7.49
N LEU A 378 -14.35 14.53 -7.19
CA LEU A 378 -14.24 13.23 -6.53
C LEU A 378 -14.91 12.14 -7.36
N LEU A 379 -14.33 10.95 -7.32
CA LEU A 379 -14.90 9.72 -7.87
C LEU A 379 -15.00 8.66 -6.78
N LEU A 380 -16.20 8.17 -6.51
CA LEU A 380 -16.48 7.05 -5.63
C LEU A 380 -16.67 5.79 -6.47
N MET A 381 -15.83 4.80 -6.26
CA MET A 381 -15.90 3.48 -6.92
C MET A 381 -15.38 2.38 -5.97
N PRO A 382 -15.66 1.09 -6.23
CA PRO A 382 -15.17 0.01 -5.40
C PRO A 382 -13.64 -0.12 -5.49
N VAL A 383 -13.03 -0.67 -4.44
CA VAL A 383 -11.61 -1.09 -4.44
C VAL A 383 -11.44 -2.36 -5.27
N SER A 384 -12.38 -3.29 -5.14
CA SER A 384 -12.43 -4.57 -5.86
C SER A 384 -13.88 -4.87 -6.23
N GLY A 385 -14.10 -5.52 -7.37
CA GLY A 385 -15.42 -6.03 -7.76
C GLY A 385 -15.87 -7.26 -6.96
N GLU A 386 -14.98 -7.86 -6.17
CA GLU A 386 -15.27 -9.02 -5.30
C GLU A 386 -14.99 -8.67 -3.83
N VAL A 387 -15.66 -9.36 -2.91
CA VAL A 387 -15.30 -9.40 -1.49
C VAL A 387 -13.87 -9.97 -1.31
N PRO A 388 -13.20 -9.81 -0.16
CA PRO A 388 -11.87 -10.39 0.04
C PRO A 388 -11.83 -11.86 -0.36
N MET A 389 -10.89 -12.21 -1.25
CA MET A 389 -10.80 -13.53 -1.88
C MET A 389 -10.41 -14.62 -0.87
N PRO A 390 -10.74 -15.90 -1.10
CA PRO A 390 -10.15 -17.01 -0.36
C PRO A 390 -8.62 -17.00 -0.43
N GLN A 391 -7.94 -17.57 0.58
CA GLN A 391 -6.48 -17.67 0.57
C GLN A 391 -5.96 -18.41 -0.67
N ASN A 392 -4.93 -17.85 -1.31
CA ASN A 392 -4.25 -18.44 -2.48
C ASN A 392 -5.18 -18.80 -3.66
N ASP A 393 -6.27 -18.06 -3.83
CA ASP A 393 -7.27 -18.28 -4.88
C ASP A 393 -6.69 -18.07 -6.31
N ASP A 394 -5.58 -17.34 -6.43
CA ASP A 394 -4.80 -17.18 -7.66
C ASP A 394 -4.08 -18.46 -8.12
N LEU A 395 -3.98 -19.49 -7.28
CA LEU A 395 -3.46 -20.79 -7.65
C LEU A 395 -4.51 -21.72 -8.32
N GLN A 396 -5.75 -21.26 -8.50
CA GLN A 396 -6.81 -22.02 -9.18
C GLN A 396 -6.69 -22.01 -10.71
N GLY A 397 -5.62 -21.39 -11.25
CA GLY A 397 -5.29 -21.38 -12.67
C GLY A 397 -5.89 -20.23 -13.47
N LYS A 398 -5.59 -20.21 -14.75
CA LYS A 398 -5.79 -19.08 -15.70
C LYS A 398 -7.20 -18.47 -15.70
N SER A 399 -8.24 -19.32 -15.62
CA SER A 399 -9.63 -18.81 -15.64
C SER A 399 -9.94 -17.99 -14.40
N ARG A 400 -9.48 -18.46 -13.21
CA ARG A 400 -9.68 -17.71 -11.96
C ARG A 400 -8.83 -16.45 -11.93
N VAL A 401 -7.57 -16.54 -12.34
CA VAL A 401 -6.67 -15.38 -12.47
C VAL A 401 -7.28 -14.31 -13.36
N LYS A 402 -7.87 -14.69 -14.52
CA LYS A 402 -8.53 -13.71 -15.39
C LYS A 402 -9.70 -13.01 -14.69
N SER A 403 -10.60 -13.73 -14.03
CA SER A 403 -11.72 -13.11 -13.31
C SER A 403 -11.27 -12.23 -12.15
N MET A 404 -10.19 -12.63 -11.45
CA MET A 404 -9.56 -11.80 -10.42
C MET A 404 -9.00 -10.50 -10.99
N LEU A 405 -8.30 -10.58 -12.14
CA LEU A 405 -7.79 -9.40 -12.83
C LEU A 405 -8.92 -8.44 -13.23
N ASP A 406 -10.06 -8.97 -13.66
CA ASP A 406 -11.22 -8.15 -14.00
C ASP A 406 -11.81 -7.50 -12.73
N ALA A 407 -11.97 -8.25 -11.64
CA ALA A 407 -12.47 -7.72 -10.36
C ALA A 407 -11.55 -6.64 -9.75
N GLN A 408 -10.25 -6.71 -10.00
CA GLN A 408 -9.24 -5.76 -9.47
C GLN A 408 -9.02 -4.54 -10.41
N ALA A 409 -9.72 -4.45 -11.52
CA ALA A 409 -9.54 -3.37 -12.49
C ALA A 409 -9.65 -1.95 -11.90
N PRO A 410 -10.55 -1.64 -10.95
CA PRO A 410 -10.61 -0.31 -10.34
C PRO A 410 -9.27 0.14 -9.71
N LEU A 411 -8.48 -0.81 -9.22
CA LEU A 411 -7.18 -0.53 -8.60
C LEU A 411 -6.19 0.03 -9.62
N TYR A 412 -6.00 -0.63 -10.76
CA TYR A 412 -4.95 -0.22 -11.67
C TYR A 412 -5.33 0.85 -12.70
N ILE A 413 -6.58 1.25 -12.79
CA ILE A 413 -6.98 2.46 -13.52
C ILE A 413 -6.21 3.66 -12.97
N VAL A 414 -6.27 3.87 -11.65
CA VAL A 414 -5.60 5.01 -11.02
C VAL A 414 -4.07 4.86 -11.00
N ASN A 415 -3.54 3.61 -10.93
CA ASN A 415 -2.10 3.37 -11.10
C ASN A 415 -1.62 3.79 -12.48
N CYS A 416 -2.32 3.35 -13.55
CA CYS A 416 -2.00 3.71 -14.92
C CYS A 416 -1.94 5.23 -15.11
N LEU A 417 -2.86 5.96 -14.50
CA LEU A 417 -2.95 7.40 -14.60
C LEU A 417 -2.02 8.16 -13.63
N GLY A 418 -1.45 7.50 -12.62
CA GLY A 418 -0.63 8.14 -11.59
C GLY A 418 -1.45 9.03 -10.63
N LEU A 419 -2.76 8.76 -10.49
CA LEU A 419 -3.69 9.49 -9.62
C LEU A 419 -3.66 8.94 -8.19
N PRO A 420 -4.11 9.74 -7.19
CA PRO A 420 -4.27 9.25 -5.82
C PRO A 420 -5.42 8.27 -5.70
#